data_084124a9ff3eeb578c35d5fa0ec2dc8b
#
_entry.id   084124a9ff3eeb578c35d5fa0ec2dc8b
#
_cell.length_a   1.000
_cell.length_b   1.000
_cell.length_c   1.000
_cell.angle_alpha   90.00
_cell.angle_beta   90.00
_cell.angle_gamma   90.00
#
_symmetry.space_group_name_H-M   'P 1'
#
loop_
_entity.id
_entity.type
_entity.pdbx_description
1 polymer ?
#
loop_
_entity_poly.entity_id
_entity_poly.type
_entity_poly.pdbx_seq_one_letter_code
_entity_poly.pdbx_strand_id
1 'polypeptide(L)'
;YNNSSSDSTILKYRYRNVAKIDIELLRDKFSIGSSVRYNDFMSNIDYIFTTDLINNGDPNFGVDALIPGINESREKFKDGDLVFDIRVGYQLDEISKIGFVVNNLLNREYMSRPANMMPPRTFAFQLNLKI
;
A
#
# COMPACT_ATOMS: atom_id res chain seq x y z
N TYR A 1 -24.83 15.75 -5.41
CA TYR A 1 -23.87 14.69 -5.04
C TYR A 1 -24.22 14.24 -3.62
N ASN A 2 -24.87 13.09 -3.52
CA ASN A 2 -25.23 12.54 -2.23
C ASN A 2 -23.97 11.86 -1.65
N ASN A 3 -23.15 12.60 -0.92
CA ASN A 3 -22.01 12.05 -0.21
C ASN A 3 -22.56 11.32 1.01
N SER A 4 -22.74 10.02 0.94
CA SER A 4 -23.14 9.16 2.06
C SER A 4 -22.05 8.97 3.12
N SER A 5 -21.08 9.88 3.19
CA SER A 5 -20.07 9.92 4.23
C SER A 5 -20.70 10.21 5.58
N SER A 6 -20.33 9.46 6.60
CA SER A 6 -20.72 9.73 7.99
C SER A 6 -20.10 11.04 8.50
N ASP A 7 -19.00 11.47 7.89
CA ASP A 7 -18.37 12.77 8.11
C ASP A 7 -18.51 13.61 6.84
N SER A 8 -19.19 14.72 6.91
CA SER A 8 -19.42 15.62 5.77
C SER A 8 -18.17 16.36 5.31
N THR A 9 -17.10 16.35 6.08
CA THR A 9 -15.87 17.09 5.82
C THR A 9 -14.76 16.23 5.20
N ILE A 10 -14.80 14.90 5.40
CA ILE A 10 -13.77 13.97 4.92
C ILE A 10 -14.37 12.95 3.97
N LEU A 11 -13.85 12.90 2.76
CA LEU A 11 -14.28 11.93 1.75
C LEU A 11 -13.92 10.49 2.20
N LYS A 12 -14.85 9.56 2.00
CA LYS A 12 -14.62 8.14 2.24
C LYS A 12 -13.53 7.58 1.34
N TYR A 13 -12.76 6.65 1.88
CA TYR A 13 -11.73 5.88 1.15
C TYR A 13 -10.63 6.76 0.54
N ARG A 14 -10.31 7.87 1.20
CA ARG A 14 -9.25 8.78 0.79
C ARG A 14 -8.22 8.96 1.89
N TYR A 15 -6.98 8.95 1.49
CA TYR A 15 -5.89 9.44 2.33
C TYR A 15 -5.97 10.95 2.41
N ARG A 16 -5.77 11.50 3.59
CA ARG A 16 -5.76 12.95 3.79
C ARG A 16 -4.48 13.56 3.22
N ASN A 17 -3.37 12.89 3.46
CA ASN A 17 -2.06 13.30 2.98
C ASN A 17 -1.40 12.13 2.22
N VAL A 18 -0.76 12.45 1.12
CA VAL A 18 0.05 11.50 0.34
C VAL A 18 1.32 12.21 -0.07
N ALA A 19 2.45 11.57 0.15
CA ALA A 19 3.74 12.05 -0.31
C ALA A 19 4.47 10.95 -1.09
N LYS A 20 5.15 11.34 -2.17
CA LYS A 20 5.98 10.43 -2.95
C LYS A 20 7.28 11.14 -3.33
N ILE A 21 8.39 10.45 -3.13
CA ILE A 21 9.72 10.89 -3.55
C ILE A 21 10.33 9.77 -4.37
N ASP A 22 10.79 10.11 -5.57
CA ASP A 22 11.56 9.23 -6.43
C ASP A 22 12.95 9.84 -6.65
N ILE A 23 13.98 9.07 -6.42
CA ILE A 23 15.38 9.46 -6.64
C ILE A 23 16.01 8.41 -7.55
N GLU A 24 16.74 8.87 -8.57
CA GLU A 24 17.54 7.99 -9.41
C GLU A 24 18.93 8.58 -9.61
N LEU A 25 19.93 7.77 -9.38
CA LEU A 25 21.33 8.07 -9.61
C LEU A 25 21.82 7.22 -10.79
N LEU A 26 22.39 7.93 -11.77
CA LEU A 26 22.99 7.30 -12.94
C LEU A 26 24.50 7.54 -12.90
N ARG A 27 25.27 6.47 -13.01
CA ARG A 27 26.72 6.55 -13.07
C ARG A 27 27.27 5.49 -14.00
N ASP A 28 27.87 5.93 -15.11
CA ASP A 28 28.41 5.06 -16.14
C ASP A 28 27.37 4.04 -16.63
N LYS A 29 27.58 2.77 -16.35
CA LYS A 29 26.67 1.68 -16.71
C LYS A 29 25.64 1.35 -15.61
N PHE A 30 25.74 1.97 -14.43
CA PHE A 30 24.89 1.70 -13.30
C PHE A 30 23.76 2.72 -13.16
N SER A 31 22.58 2.22 -12.80
CA SER A 31 21.46 3.04 -12.32
C SER A 31 20.98 2.49 -10.98
N ILE A 32 20.80 3.37 -10.01
CA ILE A 32 20.25 3.03 -8.69
C ILE A 32 19.09 3.98 -8.43
N GLY A 33 17.92 3.44 -8.22
CA GLY A 33 16.72 4.21 -7.93
C GLY A 33 16.09 3.80 -6.61
N SER A 34 15.50 4.76 -5.93
CA SER A 34 14.67 4.54 -4.74
C SER A 34 13.38 5.33 -4.85
N SER A 35 12.29 4.71 -4.49
CA SER A 35 10.98 5.34 -4.37
C SER A 35 10.49 5.21 -2.94
N VAL A 36 10.09 6.32 -2.35
CA VAL A 36 9.50 6.38 -1.02
C VAL A 36 8.10 6.94 -1.16
N ARG A 37 7.11 6.21 -0.66
CA ARG A 37 5.71 6.62 -0.66
C ARG A 37 5.16 6.59 0.75
N TYR A 38 4.57 7.69 1.17
CA TYR A 38 3.80 7.81 2.40
C TYR A 38 2.33 7.99 2.05
N ASN A 39 1.49 7.17 2.62
CA ASN A 39 0.04 7.33 2.62
C ASN A 39 -0.42 7.50 4.05
N ASP A 40 -1.10 8.58 4.33
CA ASP A 40 -1.71 8.86 5.64
C ASP A 40 -2.79 7.83 5.99
N PHE A 41 -3.27 7.89 7.20
CA PHE A 41 -4.36 7.03 7.64
C PHE A 41 -5.67 7.38 6.91
N MET A 42 -6.36 6.37 6.43
CA MET A 42 -7.68 6.49 5.81
C MET A 42 -8.74 6.58 6.92
N SER A 43 -9.00 7.79 7.42
CA SER A 43 -9.84 8.02 8.60
C SER A 43 -11.32 7.72 8.35
N ASN A 44 -11.84 8.06 7.16
CA ASN A 44 -13.25 7.89 6.83
C ASN A 44 -13.46 6.69 5.90
N ILE A 45 -14.04 5.62 6.46
CA ILE A 45 -14.52 4.43 5.73
C ILE A 45 -15.97 4.16 6.14
N ASP A 46 -16.66 3.27 5.41
CA ASP A 46 -18.01 2.87 5.82
C ASP A 46 -17.97 2.15 7.17
N TYR A 47 -18.89 2.54 8.04
CA TYR A 47 -19.01 1.99 9.39
C TYR A 47 -19.22 0.47 9.39
N ILE A 48 -19.82 -0.07 8.35
CA ILE A 48 -20.06 -1.51 8.20
C ILE A 48 -18.77 -2.35 8.25
N PHE A 49 -17.63 -1.76 7.89
CA PHE A 49 -16.35 -2.47 7.96
C PHE A 49 -15.74 -2.48 9.37
N THR A 50 -16.18 -1.57 10.24
CA THR A 50 -15.63 -1.42 11.59
C THR A 50 -16.63 -1.75 12.68
N THR A 51 -17.90 -1.97 12.31
CA THR A 51 -18.94 -2.32 13.25
C THR A 51 -19.01 -3.83 13.39
N ASP A 52 -19.05 -4.29 14.64
CA ASP A 52 -19.26 -5.69 14.95
C ASP A 52 -20.65 -6.11 14.45
N LEU A 53 -20.69 -7.14 13.65
CA LEU A 53 -21.94 -7.68 13.16
C LEU A 53 -22.63 -8.38 14.35
N ILE A 54 -23.78 -7.85 14.75
CA ILE A 54 -24.59 -8.47 15.78
C ILE A 54 -25.06 -9.82 15.26
N ASN A 55 -24.63 -10.85 15.92
CA ASN A 55 -25.12 -12.17 15.68
C ASN A 55 -26.56 -12.27 16.16
N ASN A 56 -27.45 -12.86 15.37
CA ASN A 56 -28.88 -13.05 15.63
C ASN A 56 -29.19 -13.93 16.86
N GLY A 57 -28.45 -13.75 17.97
CA GLY A 57 -28.70 -14.41 19.24
C GLY A 57 -28.04 -15.78 19.43
N ASP A 58 -27.14 -16.19 18.55
CA ASP A 58 -26.34 -17.40 18.76
C ASP A 58 -25.06 -17.07 19.56
N PRO A 59 -24.95 -17.48 20.84
CA PRO A 59 -23.81 -17.18 21.68
C PRO A 59 -22.50 -17.87 21.23
N ASN A 60 -22.57 -18.77 20.26
CA ASN A 60 -21.39 -19.47 19.75
C ASN A 60 -20.79 -18.79 18.50
N PHE A 61 -21.45 -17.80 17.97
CA PHE A 61 -20.87 -16.97 16.90
C PHE A 61 -20.22 -15.75 17.54
N GLY A 62 -18.95 -15.59 17.35
CA GLY A 62 -18.24 -14.38 17.76
C GLY A 62 -18.79 -13.14 17.08
N VAL A 63 -18.84 -12.03 17.80
CA VAL A 63 -19.10 -10.71 17.26
C VAL A 63 -17.86 -10.30 16.46
N ASP A 64 -17.95 -10.34 15.16
CA ASP A 64 -16.82 -10.01 14.31
C ASP A 64 -17.21 -8.95 13.27
N ALA A 65 -16.29 -8.09 12.93
CA ALA A 65 -16.51 -7.12 11.86
C ALA A 65 -16.68 -7.84 10.52
N LEU A 66 -17.29 -7.20 9.54
CA LEU A 66 -17.46 -7.74 8.18
C LEU A 66 -16.11 -8.22 7.57
N ILE A 67 -15.03 -7.58 7.98
CA ILE A 67 -13.66 -7.99 7.64
C ILE A 67 -12.96 -8.32 8.96
N PRO A 68 -12.74 -9.61 9.28
CA PRO A 68 -12.04 -10.00 10.50
C PRO A 68 -10.68 -9.34 10.63
N GLY A 69 -10.35 -8.83 11.83
CA GLY A 69 -9.08 -8.16 12.11
C GLY A 69 -8.94 -6.74 11.55
N ILE A 70 -9.99 -6.15 10.96
CA ILE A 70 -9.90 -4.79 10.39
C ILE A 70 -9.65 -3.74 11.49
N ASN A 71 -10.29 -3.87 12.65
CA ASN A 71 -10.16 -2.89 13.73
C ASN A 71 -8.76 -2.92 14.33
N GLU A 72 -8.19 -4.10 14.57
CA GLU A 72 -6.81 -4.30 15.04
C GLU A 72 -5.80 -3.76 14.03
N SER A 73 -6.01 -4.05 12.75
CA SER A 73 -5.17 -3.54 11.66
C SER A 73 -5.20 -2.01 11.60
N ARG A 74 -6.37 -1.41 11.71
CA ARG A 74 -6.52 0.05 11.69
C ARG A 74 -5.87 0.71 12.90
N GLU A 75 -5.98 0.13 14.09
CA GLU A 75 -5.30 0.64 15.28
C GLU A 75 -3.78 0.50 15.19
N LYS A 76 -3.29 -0.64 14.68
CA LYS A 76 -1.86 -0.90 14.48
C LYS A 76 -1.22 0.06 13.47
N PHE A 77 -1.95 0.49 12.46
CA PHE A 77 -1.43 1.28 11.34
C PHE A 77 -2.02 2.69 11.22
N LYS A 78 -2.51 3.23 12.34
CA LYS A 78 -3.14 4.57 12.41
C LYS A 78 -2.22 5.74 12.04
N ASP A 79 -0.90 5.54 12.09
CA ASP A 79 0.10 6.55 11.72
C ASP A 79 0.39 6.57 10.21
N GLY A 80 -0.36 5.79 9.44
CA GLY A 80 -0.20 5.67 8.00
C GLY A 80 0.85 4.64 7.59
N ASP A 81 1.13 4.59 6.28
CA ASP A 81 1.97 3.57 5.66
C ASP A 81 3.14 4.20 4.91
N LEU A 82 4.34 3.78 5.26
CA LEU A 82 5.57 4.14 4.58
C LEU A 82 6.07 2.95 3.78
N VAL A 83 6.12 3.10 2.46
CA VAL A 83 6.52 2.03 1.53
C VAL A 83 7.77 2.46 0.78
N PHE A 84 8.77 1.58 0.78
CA PHE A 84 10.05 1.77 0.10
C PHE A 84 10.21 0.76 -1.03
N ASP A 85 10.60 1.27 -2.19
CA ASP A 85 10.98 0.46 -3.33
C ASP A 85 12.42 0.80 -3.74
N ILE A 86 13.20 -0.20 -4.16
CA ILE A 86 14.55 -0.03 -4.67
C ILE A 86 14.66 -0.71 -6.03
N ARG A 87 15.40 -0.07 -6.92
CA ARG A 87 15.72 -0.60 -8.23
C ARG A 87 17.20 -0.40 -8.53
N VAL A 88 17.83 -1.41 -9.08
CA VAL A 88 19.22 -1.36 -9.54
C VAL A 88 19.24 -1.84 -11.00
N GLY A 89 19.89 -1.09 -11.86
CA GLY A 89 20.06 -1.45 -13.25
C GLY A 89 21.53 -1.42 -13.65
N TYR A 90 21.87 -2.28 -14.61
CA TYR A 90 23.19 -2.33 -15.21
C TYR A 90 23.09 -2.45 -16.73
N GLN A 91 23.74 -1.53 -17.44
CA GLN A 91 23.83 -1.54 -18.90
C GLN A 91 24.94 -2.52 -19.33
N LEU A 92 24.57 -3.64 -19.91
CA LEU A 92 25.51 -4.64 -20.39
C LEU A 92 26.27 -4.13 -21.63
N ASP A 93 25.49 -3.67 -22.63
CA ASP A 93 25.95 -3.12 -23.90
C ASP A 93 24.96 -2.04 -24.39
N GLU A 94 25.11 -1.58 -25.64
CA GLU A 94 24.28 -0.49 -26.20
C GLU A 94 22.78 -0.85 -26.33
N ILE A 95 22.47 -2.15 -26.39
CA ILE A 95 21.11 -2.64 -26.64
C ILE A 95 20.53 -3.41 -25.44
N SER A 96 21.35 -3.82 -24.47
CA SER A 96 20.94 -4.73 -23.40
C SER A 96 21.14 -4.12 -22.04
N LYS A 97 20.07 -4.10 -21.22
CA LYS A 97 20.08 -3.65 -19.82
C LYS A 97 19.42 -4.69 -18.93
N ILE A 98 20.08 -5.03 -17.84
CA ILE A 98 19.48 -5.85 -16.78
C ILE A 98 19.05 -4.97 -15.63
N GLY A 99 18.01 -5.39 -14.92
CA GLY A 99 17.48 -4.69 -13.76
C GLY A 99 17.02 -5.65 -12.66
N PHE A 100 17.16 -5.20 -11.44
CA PHE A 100 16.63 -5.86 -10.26
C PHE A 100 15.80 -4.85 -9.46
N VAL A 101 14.58 -5.24 -9.12
CA VAL A 101 13.63 -4.39 -8.41
C VAL A 101 13.15 -5.12 -7.17
N VAL A 102 13.16 -4.40 -6.05
CA VAL A 102 12.55 -4.82 -4.79
C VAL A 102 11.44 -3.83 -4.48
N ASN A 103 10.20 -4.26 -4.58
CA ASN A 103 9.07 -3.47 -4.13
C ASN A 103 8.73 -3.80 -2.68
N ASN A 104 8.27 -2.80 -1.95
CA ASN A 104 7.93 -2.91 -0.54
C ASN A 104 9.07 -3.52 0.28
N LEU A 105 10.26 -2.90 0.20
CA LEU A 105 11.49 -3.39 0.82
C LEU A 105 11.34 -3.73 2.31
N LEU A 106 10.57 -2.92 3.05
CA LEU A 106 10.33 -3.11 4.47
C LEU A 106 9.25 -4.14 4.78
N ASN A 107 8.68 -4.76 3.75
CA ASN A 107 7.57 -5.71 3.89
C ASN A 107 6.40 -5.15 4.70
N ARG A 108 6.04 -3.88 4.47
CA ARG A 108 4.92 -3.23 5.13
C ARG A 108 3.61 -3.90 4.73
N GLU A 109 2.83 -4.32 5.71
CA GLU A 109 1.44 -4.71 5.50
C GLU A 109 0.60 -3.45 5.42
N TYR A 110 -0.10 -3.24 4.31
CA TYR A 110 -0.97 -2.07 4.14
C TYR A 110 -2.11 -2.36 3.16
N MET A 111 -3.15 -1.57 3.28
CA MET A 111 -4.34 -1.65 2.43
C MET A 111 -4.49 -0.37 1.63
N SER A 112 -4.79 -0.47 0.35
CA SER A 112 -5.15 0.70 -0.47
C SER A 112 -6.61 1.13 -0.25
N ARG A 113 -7.46 0.20 0.18
CA ARG A 113 -8.86 0.36 0.61
C ARG A 113 -9.17 -0.78 1.59
N PRO A 114 -10.27 -0.69 2.38
CA PRO A 114 -10.71 -1.82 3.19
C PRO A 114 -10.79 -3.12 2.38
N ALA A 115 -10.25 -4.19 2.91
CA ALA A 115 -10.11 -5.52 2.28
C ALA A 115 -9.21 -5.60 1.03
N ASN A 116 -8.62 -4.51 0.55
CA ASN A 116 -7.69 -4.55 -0.56
C ASN A 116 -6.24 -4.50 -0.06
N MET A 117 -5.73 -5.66 0.38
CA MET A 117 -4.34 -5.82 0.79
C MET A 117 -3.40 -5.59 -0.39
N MET A 118 -2.39 -4.79 -0.16
CA MET A 118 -1.34 -4.56 -1.15
C MET A 118 -0.28 -5.67 -1.09
N PRO A 119 0.44 -5.92 -2.19
CA PRO A 119 1.43 -6.98 -2.23
C PRO A 119 2.48 -6.84 -1.13
N PRO A 120 2.92 -7.96 -0.53
CA PRO A 120 4.08 -8.00 0.35
C PRO A 120 5.35 -7.63 -0.44
N ARG A 121 6.50 -7.71 0.19
CA ARG A 121 7.77 -7.53 -0.50
C ARG A 121 7.88 -8.47 -1.69
N THR A 122 8.17 -7.90 -2.87
CA THR A 122 8.36 -8.64 -4.10
C THR A 122 9.70 -8.34 -4.71
N PHE A 123 10.25 -9.34 -5.40
CA PHE A 123 11.49 -9.25 -6.14
C PHE A 123 11.21 -9.46 -7.62
N ALA A 124 11.74 -8.61 -8.48
CA ALA A 124 11.60 -8.75 -9.92
C ALA A 124 12.97 -8.61 -10.60
N PHE A 125 13.26 -9.48 -11.52
CA PHE A 125 14.39 -9.39 -12.44
C PHE A 125 13.88 -8.95 -13.80
N GLN A 126 14.54 -8.00 -14.42
CA GLN A 126 14.16 -7.43 -15.70
C GLN A 126 15.32 -7.52 -16.69
N LEU A 127 15.00 -7.90 -17.92
CA LEU A 127 15.90 -7.80 -19.08
C LEU A 127 15.22 -6.89 -20.10
N ASN A 128 15.87 -5.80 -20.44
CA ASN A 128 15.41 -4.89 -21.48
C ASN A 128 16.34 -4.99 -22.67
N LEU A 129 15.75 -5.24 -23.85
CA LEU A 129 16.45 -5.29 -25.13
C LEU A 129 15.89 -4.21 -26.04
N LYS A 130 16.77 -3.42 -26.61
CA LYS A 130 16.42 -2.41 -27.64
C LYS A 130 16.60 -3.06 -29.00
N ILE A 131 15.53 -3.19 -29.75
CA ILE A 131 15.46 -3.74 -31.11
C ILE A 131 15.47 -2.57 -32.10
#